data_a2a0047cf018d6a9d85a1500f8733a29
#
_entry.id   a2a0047cf018d6a9d85a1500f8733a29
#
_cell.length_a   1.000
_cell.length_b   1.000
_cell.length_c   1.000
_cell.angle_alpha   90.00
_cell.angle_beta   90.00
_cell.angle_gamma   90.00
#
_symmetry.space_group_name_H-M   'P 1'
#
loop_
_entity.id
_entity.type
_entity.pdbx_description
1 polymer ?
#
loop_
_entity_poly.entity_id
_entity_poly.type
_entity_poly.pdbx_seq_one_letter_code
_entity_poly.pdbx_strand_id
1 'polypeptide(L)'
;DMRGCPVMVISGNTTMVHFLLELDAWTVFSAPYAPVTSNPGFYSGKELEMDFGGQIYFIPAISNYVGGDIVSGLLTVDFYKKEEIGLFFDIGTNGELVIGNKDWLIAGAGAAGPALEGDISKYGIRACDGAIDTVKIYGQDLFFTTIGNKKPKGICGSGIIDLIAEMRLNGWVDISGTLNPEASGRVRYLEEEGQYVAVYAEAEESWDGTPLYFTQTDISQYLDTKAAAHTMLDCLLESAGCTAQDISHYYLSGAFCAHGNLESAITVGIFPDMSPERFTAIRNSSLDGARTLLLNRNRMEDIEYLTEHVYSVQFASMPDFTIRMQASKFIPHTNMEDYPTVQKKIDERKNTRERHTI
;
A
#
# COMPACT_ATOMS: atom_id res chain seq x y z
N ASP A 1 -22.09 0.79 25.48
CA ASP A 1 -21.57 0.66 26.84
C ASP A 1 -20.68 -0.58 26.93
N MET A 2 -19.37 -0.39 27.09
CA MET A 2 -18.39 -1.49 27.14
C MET A 2 -18.27 -2.17 28.52
N ARG A 3 -18.91 -1.63 29.55
CA ARG A 3 -18.82 -2.14 30.95
C ARG A 3 -19.29 -3.58 31.14
N GLY A 4 -20.13 -4.09 30.24
CA GLY A 4 -20.61 -5.47 30.27
C GLY A 4 -19.86 -6.44 29.35
N CYS A 5 -18.86 -5.98 28.60
CA CYS A 5 -18.04 -6.82 27.72
C CYS A 5 -16.99 -7.60 28.55
N PRO A 6 -16.90 -8.93 28.41
CA PRO A 6 -15.96 -9.72 29.19
C PRO A 6 -14.53 -9.70 28.61
N VAL A 7 -14.38 -9.44 27.31
CA VAL A 7 -13.09 -9.50 26.61
C VAL A 7 -13.01 -8.40 25.57
N MET A 8 -11.83 -7.80 25.43
CA MET A 8 -11.41 -6.92 24.34
C MET A 8 -10.19 -7.55 23.68
N VAL A 9 -10.10 -7.47 22.35
CA VAL A 9 -8.91 -7.86 21.60
C VAL A 9 -8.32 -6.62 20.96
N ILE A 10 -7.03 -6.39 21.18
CA ILE A 10 -6.26 -5.28 20.61
C ILE A 10 -5.27 -5.83 19.60
N SER A 11 -5.28 -5.26 18.40
CA SER A 11 -4.35 -5.51 17.34
C SER A 11 -3.70 -4.20 16.89
N GLY A 12 -2.41 -4.20 16.70
CA GLY A 12 -1.65 -3.03 16.25
C GLY A 12 -0.18 -3.37 16.03
N ASN A 13 0.55 -2.44 15.41
CA ASN A 13 1.98 -2.60 15.24
C ASN A 13 2.71 -2.52 16.61
N THR A 14 3.95 -3.01 16.63
CA THR A 14 4.73 -3.13 17.85
C THR A 14 4.87 -1.80 18.59
N THR A 15 5.11 -0.70 17.88
CA THR A 15 5.26 0.64 18.46
C THR A 15 3.97 1.15 19.09
N MET A 16 2.83 1.01 18.41
CA MET A 16 1.53 1.42 18.93
C MET A 16 1.17 0.65 20.21
N VAL A 17 1.47 -0.64 20.25
CA VAL A 17 1.27 -1.47 21.43
C VAL A 17 2.15 -1.00 22.60
N HIS A 18 3.43 -0.66 22.32
CA HIS A 18 4.33 -0.12 23.35
C HIS A 18 3.81 1.20 23.93
N PHE A 19 3.34 2.12 23.07
CA PHE A 19 2.75 3.38 23.52
C PHE A 19 1.50 3.17 24.38
N LEU A 20 0.63 2.24 23.97
CA LEU A 20 -0.59 1.95 24.74
C LEU A 20 -0.29 1.33 26.12
N LEU A 21 0.79 0.56 26.20
CA LEU A 21 1.26 -0.07 27.45
C LEU A 21 2.25 0.80 28.24
N GLU A 22 2.51 2.04 27.80
CA GLU A 22 3.49 2.96 28.41
C GLU A 22 4.91 2.36 28.51
N LEU A 23 5.25 1.46 27.56
CA LEU A 23 6.57 0.85 27.48
C LEU A 23 7.51 1.71 26.61
N ASP A 24 8.83 1.57 26.87
CA ASP A 24 9.83 2.24 26.05
C ASP A 24 9.82 1.71 24.61
N ALA A 25 9.30 2.53 23.69
CA ALA A 25 9.25 2.22 22.28
C ALA A 25 10.57 2.52 21.55
N TRP A 26 11.53 3.22 22.17
CA TRP A 26 12.79 3.59 21.54
C TRP A 26 13.61 2.36 21.11
N THR A 27 13.54 1.29 21.88
CA THR A 27 14.23 0.03 21.60
C THR A 27 13.75 -0.69 20.35
N VAL A 28 12.56 -0.33 19.82
CA VAL A 28 12.07 -0.84 18.53
C VAL A 28 12.89 -0.27 17.36
N PHE A 29 13.35 0.99 17.46
CA PHE A 29 14.01 1.75 16.38
C PHE A 29 15.53 1.86 16.52
N SER A 30 16.05 1.65 17.72
CA SER A 30 17.48 1.78 18.02
C SER A 30 18.09 0.45 18.40
N ALA A 31 19.40 0.31 18.13
CA ALA A 31 20.13 -0.88 18.53
C ALA A 31 19.95 -1.19 20.03
N PRO A 32 19.64 -2.43 20.42
CA PRO A 32 19.74 -3.67 19.62
C PRO A 32 18.50 -4.03 18.79
N TYR A 33 17.59 -3.11 18.54
CA TYR A 33 16.34 -3.33 17.77
C TYR A 33 15.47 -4.43 18.39
N ALA A 34 15.37 -4.44 19.70
CA ALA A 34 14.59 -5.40 20.47
C ALA A 34 13.45 -4.70 21.21
N PRO A 35 12.18 -5.02 20.91
CA PRO A 35 11.05 -4.49 21.68
C PRO A 35 11.10 -4.95 23.13
N VAL A 36 10.54 -4.18 24.06
CA VAL A 36 10.43 -4.57 25.49
C VAL A 36 9.62 -5.87 25.62
N THR A 37 8.59 -6.02 24.79
CA THR A 37 7.83 -7.27 24.65
C THR A 37 7.31 -7.43 23.24
N SER A 38 7.34 -8.66 22.71
CA SER A 38 6.63 -9.06 21.48
C SER A 38 5.29 -9.73 21.80
N ASN A 39 5.09 -10.23 23.02
CA ASN A 39 3.87 -10.90 23.45
C ASN A 39 3.39 -10.33 24.78
N PRO A 40 2.61 -9.25 24.76
CA PRO A 40 2.08 -8.64 25.98
C PRO A 40 1.10 -9.55 26.74
N GLY A 41 0.32 -10.36 26.02
CA GLY A 41 -0.67 -11.25 26.62
C GLY A 41 -1.94 -10.54 27.12
N PHE A 42 -2.38 -10.87 28.33
CA PHE A 42 -3.64 -10.37 28.90
C PHE A 42 -3.40 -9.31 29.96
N TYR A 43 -4.23 -8.28 29.93
CA TYR A 43 -4.32 -7.20 30.93
C TYR A 43 -5.77 -7.03 31.39
N SER A 44 -5.98 -6.53 32.58
CA SER A 44 -7.28 -6.01 33.01
C SER A 44 -7.41 -4.53 32.61
N GLY A 45 -8.65 -4.03 32.41
CA GLY A 45 -8.86 -2.61 32.16
C GLY A 45 -8.28 -1.72 33.25
N LYS A 46 -8.29 -2.21 34.52
CA LYS A 46 -7.71 -1.47 35.64
C LYS A 46 -6.19 -1.28 35.52
N GLU A 47 -5.45 -2.27 35.02
CA GLU A 47 -3.99 -2.17 34.81
C GLU A 47 -3.65 -1.16 33.73
N LEU A 48 -4.55 -0.96 32.77
CA LEU A 48 -4.38 0.00 31.65
C LEU A 48 -5.11 1.34 31.92
N GLU A 49 -5.61 1.56 33.13
CA GLU A 49 -6.40 2.75 33.52
C GLU A 49 -7.61 3.01 32.59
N MET A 50 -8.16 1.94 31.97
CA MET A 50 -9.31 1.99 31.09
C MET A 50 -10.61 1.68 31.87
N ASP A 51 -11.70 2.41 31.56
CA ASP A 51 -13.06 2.09 32.04
C ASP A 51 -13.62 0.84 31.35
N PHE A 52 -12.95 -0.28 31.59
CA PHE A 52 -13.29 -1.58 31.05
C PHE A 52 -13.18 -2.67 32.12
N GLY A 53 -14.28 -3.37 32.33
CA GLY A 53 -14.38 -4.39 33.39
C GLY A 53 -13.90 -5.80 33.05
N GLY A 54 -13.50 -6.02 31.80
CA GLY A 54 -13.10 -7.34 31.25
C GLY A 54 -11.58 -7.53 31.14
N GLN A 55 -11.20 -8.60 30.46
CA GLN A 55 -9.82 -8.88 30.09
C GLN A 55 -9.50 -8.30 28.70
N ILE A 56 -8.31 -7.74 28.56
CA ILE A 56 -7.79 -7.17 27.31
C ILE A 56 -6.67 -8.05 26.82
N TYR A 57 -6.83 -8.65 25.65
CA TYR A 57 -5.81 -9.47 25.02
C TYR A 57 -5.13 -8.70 23.89
N PHE A 58 -3.82 -8.64 23.92
CA PHE A 58 -3.00 -8.07 22.85
C PHE A 58 -2.52 -9.18 21.93
N ILE A 59 -2.82 -9.06 20.64
CA ILE A 59 -2.28 -9.98 19.63
C ILE A 59 -0.77 -9.77 19.56
N PRO A 60 0.05 -10.82 19.72
CA PRO A 60 1.51 -10.70 19.75
C PRO A 60 2.09 -10.34 18.39
N ALA A 61 3.27 -9.76 18.41
CA ALA A 61 4.09 -9.47 17.22
C ALA A 61 5.00 -10.66 16.87
N ILE A 62 5.32 -10.81 15.57
CA ILE A 62 6.32 -11.77 15.08
C ILE A 62 7.73 -11.20 15.29
N SER A 63 7.91 -9.91 15.04
CA SER A 63 9.20 -9.22 15.21
C SER A 63 8.96 -7.75 15.56
N ASN A 64 10.05 -6.98 15.71
CA ASN A 64 9.97 -5.55 15.99
C ASN A 64 9.20 -4.74 14.93
N TYR A 65 9.23 -5.18 13.65
CA TYR A 65 8.56 -4.50 12.54
C TYR A 65 7.36 -5.26 11.98
N VAL A 66 7.12 -6.50 12.40
CA VAL A 66 5.95 -7.29 12.00
C VAL A 66 5.09 -7.50 13.23
N GLY A 67 4.12 -6.61 13.41
CA GLY A 67 3.33 -6.50 14.63
C GLY A 67 2.14 -7.44 14.70
N GLY A 68 1.35 -7.27 15.76
CA GLY A 68 0.10 -8.00 15.98
C GLY A 68 -0.98 -7.69 14.94
N ASP A 69 -0.89 -6.54 14.24
CA ASP A 69 -1.72 -6.19 13.09
C ASP A 69 -1.56 -7.16 11.94
N ILE A 70 -0.33 -7.58 11.65
CA ILE A 70 -0.04 -8.56 10.59
C ILE A 70 -0.46 -9.97 11.02
N VAL A 71 -0.15 -10.38 12.27
CA VAL A 71 -0.65 -11.65 12.82
C VAL A 71 -2.18 -11.71 12.73
N SER A 72 -2.83 -10.64 13.12
CA SER A 72 -4.29 -10.47 13.01
C SER A 72 -4.76 -10.60 11.56
N GLY A 73 -4.09 -9.89 10.65
CA GLY A 73 -4.41 -9.93 9.21
C GLY A 73 -4.34 -11.34 8.63
N LEU A 74 -3.32 -12.11 9.00
CA LEU A 74 -3.15 -13.49 8.56
C LEU A 74 -4.32 -14.39 8.99
N LEU A 75 -4.96 -14.12 10.14
CA LEU A 75 -6.15 -14.86 10.57
C LEU A 75 -7.35 -14.70 9.59
N THR A 76 -7.35 -13.71 8.73
CA THR A 76 -8.45 -13.46 7.77
C THR A 76 -8.28 -14.24 6.46
N VAL A 77 -7.08 -14.72 6.15
CA VAL A 77 -6.73 -15.26 4.83
C VAL A 77 -6.36 -16.74 4.83
N ASP A 78 -5.90 -17.28 5.93
CA ASP A 78 -5.66 -18.71 6.18
C ASP A 78 -4.75 -19.42 5.15
N PHE A 79 -3.94 -18.70 4.32
CA PHE A 79 -3.07 -19.35 3.35
C PHE A 79 -1.96 -20.21 4.01
N TYR A 80 -1.58 -19.86 5.24
CA TYR A 80 -0.64 -20.65 6.05
C TYR A 80 -1.16 -22.03 6.46
N LYS A 81 -2.38 -22.39 6.06
CA LYS A 81 -2.98 -23.72 6.21
C LYS A 81 -3.11 -24.45 4.88
N LYS A 82 -2.72 -23.83 3.77
CA LYS A 82 -2.88 -24.36 2.41
C LYS A 82 -1.56 -24.91 1.86
N GLU A 83 -1.65 -25.73 0.83
CA GLU A 83 -0.49 -26.23 0.08
C GLU A 83 0.08 -25.15 -0.83
N GLU A 84 -0.80 -24.37 -1.45
CA GLU A 84 -0.45 -23.34 -2.41
C GLU A 84 0.21 -22.16 -1.70
N ILE A 85 1.19 -21.56 -2.36
CA ILE A 85 1.88 -20.37 -1.86
C ILE A 85 0.97 -19.17 -1.97
N GLY A 86 0.71 -18.52 -0.85
CA GLY A 86 0.02 -17.23 -0.76
C GLY A 86 0.96 -16.11 -0.37
N LEU A 87 0.59 -14.89 -0.73
CA LEU A 87 1.28 -13.69 -0.31
C LEU A 87 0.27 -12.70 0.30
N PHE A 88 0.55 -12.25 1.51
CA PHE A 88 -0.17 -11.18 2.19
C PHE A 88 0.68 -9.91 2.15
N PHE A 89 0.08 -8.79 1.73
CA PHE A 89 0.75 -7.50 1.67
C PHE A 89 -0.15 -6.44 2.30
N ASP A 90 0.24 -5.93 3.46
CA ASP A 90 -0.37 -4.74 4.07
C ASP A 90 0.41 -3.51 3.61
N ILE A 91 -0.26 -2.59 2.91
CA ILE A 91 0.34 -1.39 2.34
C ILE A 91 -0.26 -0.16 2.99
N GLY A 92 0.56 0.54 3.75
CA GLY A 92 0.32 1.85 4.33
C GLY A 92 1.57 2.73 4.21
N THR A 93 1.82 3.55 5.19
CA THR A 93 3.09 4.30 5.35
C THR A 93 4.28 3.35 5.47
N ASN A 94 4.07 2.20 6.11
CA ASN A 94 4.94 1.04 6.04
C ASN A 94 4.36 0.00 5.08
N GLY A 95 5.20 -0.96 4.67
CA GLY A 95 4.77 -2.13 3.93
C GLY A 95 5.23 -3.38 4.69
N GLU A 96 4.27 -4.20 5.08
CA GLU A 96 4.51 -5.49 5.71
C GLU A 96 4.03 -6.60 4.78
N LEU A 97 4.91 -7.57 4.55
CA LEU A 97 4.64 -8.68 3.64
C LEU A 97 4.85 -10.01 4.36
N VAL A 98 3.99 -10.99 4.04
CA VAL A 98 4.18 -12.39 4.45
C VAL A 98 3.92 -13.31 3.26
N ILE A 99 4.87 -14.20 2.97
CA ILE A 99 4.78 -15.19 1.91
C ILE A 99 4.94 -16.59 2.49
N GLY A 100 4.30 -17.58 1.89
CA GLY A 100 4.50 -18.99 2.21
C GLY A 100 3.25 -19.83 2.08
N ASN A 101 3.26 -20.94 2.76
CA ASN A 101 2.19 -21.93 2.81
C ASN A 101 2.18 -22.64 4.17
N LYS A 102 1.53 -23.79 4.27
CA LYS A 102 1.47 -24.56 5.53
C LYS A 102 2.82 -25.08 6.04
N ASP A 103 3.84 -25.17 5.19
CA ASP A 103 5.12 -25.79 5.54
C ASP A 103 6.19 -24.75 5.92
N TRP A 104 6.07 -23.50 5.45
CA TRP A 104 7.00 -22.41 5.72
C TRP A 104 6.35 -21.04 5.54
N LEU A 105 6.82 -20.05 6.31
CA LEU A 105 6.36 -18.68 6.25
C LEU A 105 7.55 -17.72 6.42
N ILE A 106 7.65 -16.72 5.54
CA ILE A 106 8.64 -15.65 5.62
C ILE A 106 7.92 -14.31 5.65
N ALA A 107 8.28 -13.45 6.58
CA ALA A 107 7.77 -12.09 6.69
C ALA A 107 8.87 -11.06 6.53
N GLY A 108 8.54 -9.90 6.02
CA GLY A 108 9.43 -8.75 5.97
C GLY A 108 8.64 -7.45 6.10
N ALA A 109 9.31 -6.41 6.56
CA ALA A 109 8.74 -5.09 6.70
C ALA A 109 9.72 -4.01 6.26
N GLY A 110 9.18 -2.90 5.75
CA GLY A 110 9.96 -1.73 5.37
C GLY A 110 9.11 -0.48 5.24
N ALA A 111 9.74 0.67 5.14
CA ALA A 111 9.04 1.93 4.89
C ALA A 111 8.67 2.02 3.40
N ALA A 112 7.39 2.09 3.09
CA ALA A 112 6.90 2.39 1.74
C ALA A 112 6.82 3.91 1.52
N GLY A 113 6.40 4.66 2.53
CA GLY A 113 6.22 6.11 2.50
C GLY A 113 4.74 6.51 2.38
N PRO A 114 4.38 7.76 2.72
CA PRO A 114 3.00 8.22 2.80
C PRO A 114 2.35 8.53 1.44
N ALA A 115 3.08 8.38 0.34
CA ALA A 115 2.63 8.79 -1.00
C ALA A 115 1.36 8.06 -1.45
N LEU A 116 1.19 6.80 -1.06
CA LEU A 116 0.00 6.00 -1.40
C LEU A 116 -1.25 6.45 -0.62
N GLU A 117 -1.09 7.22 0.45
CA GLU A 117 -2.18 7.79 1.23
C GLU A 117 -2.58 9.22 0.79
N GLY A 118 -1.83 9.80 -0.16
CA GLY A 118 -2.09 11.13 -0.72
C GLY A 118 -1.24 12.26 -0.15
N ASP A 119 -0.44 12.02 0.87
CA ASP A 119 0.30 13.06 1.63
C ASP A 119 1.60 13.55 0.93
N ILE A 120 1.68 13.49 -0.40
CA ILE A 120 2.88 13.93 -1.16
C ILE A 120 2.63 15.14 -2.05
N SER A 121 1.40 15.54 -2.24
CA SER A 121 1.03 16.64 -3.16
C SER A 121 0.40 17.78 -2.39
N LYS A 122 0.63 18.99 -2.87
CA LYS A 122 0.01 20.24 -2.35
C LYS A 122 -1.53 20.10 -2.23
N TYR A 123 -2.14 19.37 -3.14
CA TYR A 123 -3.58 19.13 -3.19
C TYR A 123 -3.95 17.68 -2.89
N GLY A 124 -3.04 16.92 -2.29
CA GLY A 124 -3.33 15.59 -1.77
C GLY A 124 -4.23 15.67 -0.55
N ILE A 125 -5.29 14.89 -0.51
CA ILE A 125 -6.24 14.87 0.60
C ILE A 125 -6.68 13.43 0.90
N ARG A 126 -7.10 13.19 2.13
CA ARG A 126 -7.70 11.91 2.49
C ARG A 126 -9.02 11.69 1.74
N ALA A 127 -9.44 10.44 1.61
CA ALA A 127 -10.72 10.08 0.99
C ALA A 127 -11.88 10.72 1.77
N CYS A 128 -12.43 11.80 1.23
CA CYS A 128 -13.55 12.57 1.78
C CYS A 128 -14.35 13.25 0.66
N ASP A 129 -15.48 13.84 0.97
CA ASP A 129 -16.33 14.59 0.02
C ASP A 129 -15.52 15.63 -0.76
N GLY A 130 -15.51 15.51 -2.10
CA GLY A 130 -14.76 16.36 -3.02
C GLY A 130 -13.33 15.91 -3.29
N ALA A 131 -12.87 14.76 -2.75
CA ALA A 131 -11.61 14.15 -3.17
C ALA A 131 -11.80 13.46 -4.53
N ILE A 132 -10.91 13.72 -5.49
CA ILE A 132 -10.86 12.96 -6.75
C ILE A 132 -10.37 11.54 -6.40
N ASP A 133 -11.18 10.55 -6.74
CA ASP A 133 -10.95 9.13 -6.43
C ASP A 133 -10.70 8.27 -7.65
N THR A 134 -11.09 8.74 -8.86
CA THR A 134 -10.86 8.05 -10.13
C THR A 134 -10.45 9.06 -11.19
N VAL A 135 -9.49 8.69 -12.03
CA VAL A 135 -9.04 9.47 -13.18
C VAL A 135 -9.01 8.60 -14.42
N LYS A 136 -9.46 9.16 -15.56
CA LYS A 136 -9.33 8.57 -16.89
C LYS A 136 -8.82 9.61 -17.88
N ILE A 137 -7.88 9.21 -18.74
CA ILE A 137 -7.34 10.05 -19.81
C ILE A 137 -7.58 9.38 -21.17
N TYR A 138 -8.10 10.16 -22.11
CA TYR A 138 -8.28 9.76 -23.49
C TYR A 138 -7.61 10.79 -24.39
N GLY A 139 -6.38 10.47 -24.84
CA GLY A 139 -5.57 11.41 -25.61
C GLY A 139 -5.14 12.63 -24.80
N GLN A 140 -5.75 13.78 -25.10
CA GLN A 140 -5.46 15.05 -24.41
C GLN A 140 -6.49 15.40 -23.32
N ASP A 141 -7.63 14.68 -23.28
CA ASP A 141 -8.73 14.96 -22.38
C ASP A 141 -8.64 14.12 -21.10
N LEU A 142 -8.88 14.77 -19.96
CA LEU A 142 -8.88 14.14 -18.65
C LEU A 142 -10.28 14.22 -18.04
N PHE A 143 -10.75 13.11 -17.52
CA PHE A 143 -12.02 12.95 -16.81
C PHE A 143 -11.74 12.41 -15.41
N PHE A 144 -12.52 12.83 -14.44
CA PHE A 144 -12.43 12.36 -13.06
C PHE A 144 -13.79 12.19 -12.41
N THR A 145 -13.82 11.41 -11.36
CA THR A 145 -14.93 11.38 -10.39
C THR A 145 -14.45 11.89 -9.04
N THR A 146 -15.41 12.31 -8.21
CA THR A 146 -15.11 12.74 -6.84
C THR A 146 -16.03 12.05 -5.87
N ILE A 147 -15.52 11.75 -4.69
CA ILE A 147 -16.33 11.23 -3.58
C ILE A 147 -17.47 12.22 -3.29
N GLY A 148 -18.68 11.71 -3.23
CA GLY A 148 -19.88 12.52 -2.98
C GLY A 148 -20.34 13.38 -4.16
N ASN A 149 -19.76 13.19 -5.37
CA ASN A 149 -20.09 13.95 -6.59
C ASN A 149 -20.04 15.48 -6.40
N LYS A 150 -19.05 15.97 -5.63
CA LYS A 150 -18.82 17.39 -5.35
C LYS A 150 -17.71 17.94 -6.23
N LYS A 151 -17.64 19.28 -6.37
CA LYS A 151 -16.48 19.91 -7.02
C LYS A 151 -15.19 19.49 -6.33
N PRO A 152 -14.11 19.18 -7.08
CA PRO A 152 -12.86 18.69 -6.52
C PRO A 152 -12.18 19.72 -5.63
N LYS A 153 -11.72 19.26 -4.47
CA LYS A 153 -10.90 20.01 -3.51
C LYS A 153 -9.45 19.54 -3.52
N GLY A 154 -9.23 18.37 -4.07
CA GLY A 154 -7.94 17.69 -4.11
C GLY A 154 -8.10 16.28 -4.62
N ILE A 155 -7.02 15.49 -4.51
CA ILE A 155 -6.96 14.12 -5.00
C ILE A 155 -6.55 13.18 -3.86
N CYS A 156 -7.20 12.03 -3.73
CA CYS A 156 -6.81 11.03 -2.75
C CYS A 156 -5.93 9.93 -3.37
N GLY A 157 -5.40 9.04 -2.54
CA GLY A 157 -4.44 8.02 -2.98
C GLY A 157 -4.91 7.17 -4.17
N SER A 158 -6.20 6.77 -4.23
CA SER A 158 -6.74 6.04 -5.38
C SER A 158 -6.75 6.88 -6.66
N GLY A 159 -7.08 8.16 -6.57
CA GLY A 159 -7.04 9.09 -7.69
C GLY A 159 -5.61 9.35 -8.18
N ILE A 160 -4.62 9.43 -7.28
CA ILE A 160 -3.20 9.61 -7.65
C ILE A 160 -2.70 8.43 -8.47
N ILE A 161 -3.00 7.20 -8.07
CA ILE A 161 -2.59 6.02 -8.82
C ILE A 161 -3.22 5.98 -10.20
N ASP A 162 -4.52 6.25 -10.28
CA ASP A 162 -5.20 6.34 -11.57
C ASP A 162 -4.57 7.44 -12.44
N LEU A 163 -4.29 8.62 -11.86
CA LEU A 163 -3.66 9.72 -12.59
C LEU A 163 -2.31 9.31 -13.18
N ILE A 164 -1.41 8.73 -12.39
CA ILE A 164 -0.08 8.33 -12.87
C ILE A 164 -0.17 7.21 -13.90
N ALA A 165 -1.03 6.20 -13.67
CA ALA A 165 -1.27 5.12 -14.61
C ALA A 165 -1.80 5.63 -15.95
N GLU A 166 -2.81 6.49 -15.93
CA GLU A 166 -3.41 7.05 -17.13
C GLU A 166 -2.45 8.01 -17.84
N MET A 167 -1.68 8.82 -17.12
CA MET A 167 -0.61 9.64 -17.72
C MET A 167 0.42 8.78 -18.45
N ARG A 168 0.83 7.64 -17.87
CA ARG A 168 1.77 6.71 -18.51
C ARG A 168 1.17 6.08 -19.77
N LEU A 169 -0.06 5.58 -19.69
CA LEU A 169 -0.75 4.97 -20.83
C LEU A 169 -0.97 5.94 -21.99
N ASN A 170 -1.19 7.21 -21.69
CA ASN A 170 -1.45 8.25 -22.69
C ASN A 170 -0.22 9.08 -23.06
N GLY A 171 0.97 8.76 -22.55
CA GLY A 171 2.24 9.42 -22.89
C GLY A 171 2.38 10.84 -22.35
N TRP A 172 1.61 11.19 -21.32
CA TRP A 172 1.81 12.45 -20.59
C TRP A 172 3.05 12.38 -19.70
N VAL A 173 3.43 11.17 -19.30
CA VAL A 173 4.74 10.88 -18.70
C VAL A 173 5.43 9.76 -19.46
N ASP A 174 6.75 9.80 -19.51
CA ASP A 174 7.57 8.72 -20.03
C ASP A 174 7.75 7.58 -19.01
N ILE A 175 8.56 6.60 -19.33
CA ILE A 175 8.86 5.47 -18.45
C ILE A 175 9.55 5.92 -17.14
N SER A 176 10.30 7.01 -17.16
CA SER A 176 10.98 7.58 -15.98
C SER A 176 10.08 8.47 -15.12
N GLY A 177 8.83 8.69 -15.54
CA GLY A 177 7.89 9.61 -14.89
C GLY A 177 8.11 11.07 -15.26
N THR A 178 8.90 11.37 -16.31
CA THR A 178 9.11 12.73 -16.78
C THR A 178 7.90 13.22 -17.56
N LEU A 179 7.38 14.39 -17.18
CA LEU A 179 6.23 15.03 -17.83
C LEU A 179 6.55 15.45 -19.27
N ASN A 180 5.64 15.14 -20.20
CA ASN A 180 5.73 15.51 -21.61
C ASN A 180 4.75 16.65 -21.95
N PRO A 181 5.22 17.89 -22.12
CA PRO A 181 4.36 19.04 -22.40
C PRO A 181 3.69 19.00 -23.77
N GLU A 182 4.18 18.15 -24.69
CA GLU A 182 3.59 18.00 -26.03
C GLU A 182 2.36 17.08 -26.02
N ALA A 183 2.16 16.31 -24.93
CA ALA A 183 1.10 15.31 -24.87
C ALA A 183 -0.28 15.92 -24.63
N SER A 184 -0.38 17.04 -23.87
CA SER A 184 -1.63 17.71 -23.56
C SER A 184 -1.39 19.14 -23.10
N GLY A 185 -2.31 20.07 -23.36
CA GLY A 185 -2.30 21.42 -22.78
C GLY A 185 -2.45 21.46 -21.26
N ARG A 186 -2.84 20.35 -20.65
CA ARG A 186 -2.87 20.18 -19.18
C ARG A 186 -1.48 19.91 -18.59
N VAL A 187 -0.47 19.56 -19.44
CA VAL A 187 0.93 19.44 -19.01
C VAL A 187 1.64 20.74 -19.38
N ARG A 188 1.92 21.59 -18.41
CA ARG A 188 2.47 22.93 -18.64
C ARG A 188 3.44 23.36 -17.57
N TYR A 189 4.32 24.32 -17.89
CA TYR A 189 5.22 24.93 -16.94
C TYR A 189 4.46 25.96 -16.10
N LEU A 190 4.61 25.91 -14.79
CA LEU A 190 4.09 26.93 -13.87
C LEU A 190 5.26 27.70 -13.25
N GLU A 191 5.30 29.01 -13.51
CA GLU A 191 6.36 29.90 -13.01
C GLU A 191 6.42 29.90 -11.46
N GLU A 192 5.25 29.84 -10.81
CA GLU A 192 5.14 29.83 -9.36
C GLU A 192 5.73 28.57 -8.72
N GLU A 193 5.72 27.44 -9.43
CA GLU A 193 6.29 26.16 -8.99
C GLU A 193 7.73 25.97 -9.54
N GLY A 194 8.13 26.75 -10.55
CA GLY A 194 9.42 26.61 -11.20
C GLY A 194 9.63 25.29 -11.93
N GLN A 195 8.55 24.58 -12.29
CA GLN A 195 8.60 23.24 -12.89
C GLN A 195 7.35 22.93 -13.70
N TYR A 196 7.41 21.82 -14.45
CA TYR A 196 6.23 21.28 -15.13
C TYR A 196 5.26 20.64 -14.15
N VAL A 197 3.97 20.79 -14.47
CA VAL A 197 2.86 20.18 -13.74
C VAL A 197 1.88 19.51 -14.69
N ALA A 198 1.14 18.50 -14.18
CA ALA A 198 -0.03 17.93 -14.82
C ALA A 198 -1.28 18.45 -14.11
N VAL A 199 -2.07 19.30 -14.78
CA VAL A 199 -3.30 19.86 -14.22
C VAL A 199 -4.42 18.83 -14.39
N TYR A 200 -4.89 18.29 -13.27
CA TYR A 200 -5.96 17.29 -13.28
C TYR A 200 -7.36 17.89 -13.02
N ALA A 201 -7.45 19.12 -12.51
CA ALA A 201 -8.68 19.91 -12.53
C ALA A 201 -8.35 21.37 -12.80
N GLU A 202 -8.96 21.96 -13.82
CA GLU A 202 -8.80 23.39 -14.14
C GLU A 202 -9.57 24.25 -13.12
N ALA A 203 -9.29 25.56 -13.10
CA ALA A 203 -9.87 26.50 -12.15
C ALA A 203 -11.41 26.47 -12.12
N GLU A 204 -12.04 26.34 -13.29
CA GLU A 204 -13.50 26.28 -13.44
C GLU A 204 -14.11 24.99 -12.91
N GLU A 205 -13.30 23.91 -12.91
CA GLU A 205 -13.68 22.59 -12.43
C GLU A 205 -13.58 22.50 -10.91
N SER A 206 -12.63 23.22 -10.28
CA SER A 206 -12.35 23.16 -8.84
C SER A 206 -13.39 23.87 -7.96
N TRP A 207 -13.37 23.57 -6.66
CA TRP A 207 -14.37 24.08 -5.72
C TRP A 207 -14.17 25.56 -5.37
N ASP A 208 -12.93 26.07 -5.39
CA ASP A 208 -12.57 27.42 -5.02
C ASP A 208 -12.03 28.28 -6.18
N GLY A 209 -12.03 27.73 -7.41
CA GLY A 209 -11.50 28.42 -8.57
C GLY A 209 -9.96 28.35 -8.70
N THR A 210 -9.29 27.51 -7.90
CA THR A 210 -7.83 27.25 -8.01
C THR A 210 -7.58 25.99 -8.83
N PRO A 211 -6.68 25.99 -9.84
CA PRO A 211 -6.36 24.79 -10.57
C PRO A 211 -5.66 23.77 -9.66
N LEU A 212 -6.03 22.50 -9.77
CA LEU A 212 -5.45 21.40 -9.03
C LEU A 212 -4.48 20.65 -9.93
N TYR A 213 -3.23 20.48 -9.49
CA TYR A 213 -2.17 19.89 -10.29
C TYR A 213 -1.25 18.98 -9.48
N PHE A 214 -0.54 18.14 -10.20
CA PHE A 214 0.50 17.25 -9.71
C PHE A 214 1.82 17.71 -10.33
N THR A 215 2.82 18.01 -9.51
CA THR A 215 4.11 18.54 -9.98
C THR A 215 5.03 17.40 -10.42
N GLN A 216 6.09 17.73 -11.17
CA GLN A 216 7.16 16.79 -11.48
C GLN A 216 7.81 16.21 -10.22
N THR A 217 7.94 17.05 -9.18
CA THR A 217 8.48 16.64 -7.87
C THR A 217 7.56 15.64 -7.18
N ASP A 218 6.24 15.88 -7.21
CA ASP A 218 5.24 14.95 -6.62
C ASP A 218 5.31 13.58 -7.31
N ILE A 219 5.44 13.57 -8.65
CA ILE A 219 5.62 12.33 -9.42
C ILE A 219 6.86 11.58 -8.94
N SER A 220 7.99 12.28 -8.79
CA SER A 220 9.25 11.67 -8.35
C SER A 220 9.13 11.06 -6.95
N GLN A 221 8.48 11.76 -6.01
CA GLN A 221 8.23 11.26 -4.65
C GLN A 221 7.28 10.04 -4.65
N TYR A 222 6.26 10.06 -5.52
CA TYR A 222 5.40 8.90 -5.69
C TYR A 222 6.18 7.68 -6.19
N LEU A 223 7.08 7.87 -7.16
CA LEU A 223 7.91 6.80 -7.71
C LEU A 223 8.89 6.26 -6.67
N ASP A 224 9.36 7.06 -5.72
CA ASP A 224 10.17 6.57 -4.59
C ASP A 224 9.38 5.61 -3.70
N THR A 225 8.15 5.96 -3.35
CA THR A 225 7.25 5.10 -2.58
C THR A 225 6.90 3.81 -3.33
N LYS A 226 6.53 3.94 -4.61
CA LYS A 226 6.26 2.79 -5.48
C LYS A 226 7.47 1.85 -5.58
N ALA A 227 8.66 2.42 -5.77
CA ALA A 227 9.90 1.67 -5.86
C ALA A 227 10.20 0.90 -4.57
N ALA A 228 9.97 1.51 -3.41
CA ALA A 228 10.13 0.85 -2.13
C ALA A 228 9.20 -0.35 -1.99
N ALA A 229 7.90 -0.18 -2.29
CA ALA A 229 6.90 -1.25 -2.23
C ALA A 229 7.25 -2.42 -3.16
N HIS A 230 7.61 -2.13 -4.42
CA HIS A 230 8.02 -3.13 -5.39
C HIS A 230 9.29 -3.87 -4.97
N THR A 231 10.31 -3.15 -4.51
CA THR A 231 11.58 -3.73 -4.08
C THR A 231 11.41 -4.64 -2.86
N MET A 232 10.54 -4.27 -1.92
CA MET A 232 10.23 -5.14 -0.78
C MET A 232 9.61 -6.46 -1.22
N LEU A 233 8.69 -6.41 -2.20
CA LEU A 233 8.10 -7.61 -2.77
C LEU A 233 9.15 -8.50 -3.47
N ASP A 234 10.01 -7.93 -4.30
CA ASP A 234 11.09 -8.65 -4.98
C ASP A 234 12.06 -9.30 -4.00
N CYS A 235 12.46 -8.56 -2.96
CA CYS A 235 13.34 -9.06 -1.91
C CYS A 235 12.71 -10.22 -1.13
N LEU A 236 11.40 -10.15 -0.86
CA LEU A 236 10.70 -11.23 -0.19
C LEU A 236 10.62 -12.49 -1.06
N LEU A 237 10.27 -12.33 -2.35
CA LEU A 237 10.23 -13.42 -3.33
C LEU A 237 11.58 -14.12 -3.44
N GLU A 238 12.67 -13.34 -3.55
CA GLU A 238 14.03 -13.89 -3.60
C GLU A 238 14.40 -14.63 -2.31
N SER A 239 14.07 -14.05 -1.14
CA SER A 239 14.31 -14.70 0.16
C SER A 239 13.58 -16.03 0.29
N ALA A 240 12.43 -16.16 -0.37
CA ALA A 240 11.63 -17.37 -0.43
C ALA A 240 12.08 -18.34 -1.55
N GLY A 241 12.99 -17.92 -2.43
CA GLY A 241 13.35 -18.69 -3.63
C GLY A 241 12.20 -18.84 -4.63
N CYS A 242 11.27 -17.89 -4.65
CA CYS A 242 10.06 -17.88 -5.46
C CYS A 242 10.09 -16.77 -6.49
N THR A 243 9.25 -16.92 -7.51
CA THR A 243 8.89 -15.89 -8.49
C THR A 243 7.44 -15.44 -8.29
N ALA A 244 7.05 -14.32 -8.88
CA ALA A 244 5.66 -13.86 -8.83
C ALA A 244 4.66 -14.90 -9.40
N GLN A 245 5.10 -15.73 -10.35
CA GLN A 245 4.28 -16.79 -10.96
C GLN A 245 3.94 -17.92 -10.00
N ASP A 246 4.83 -18.20 -9.03
CA ASP A 246 4.66 -19.26 -8.04
C ASP A 246 3.59 -18.92 -7.00
N ILE A 247 3.22 -17.64 -6.88
CA ILE A 247 2.20 -17.19 -5.94
C ILE A 247 0.80 -17.50 -6.49
N SER A 248 0.07 -18.35 -5.82
CA SER A 248 -1.30 -18.72 -6.21
C SER A 248 -2.26 -17.55 -5.96
N HIS A 249 -2.07 -16.82 -4.87
CA HIS A 249 -2.97 -15.73 -4.48
C HIS A 249 -2.28 -14.63 -3.68
N TYR A 250 -2.61 -13.37 -4.03
CA TYR A 250 -2.17 -12.15 -3.38
C TYR A 250 -3.31 -11.57 -2.54
N TYR A 251 -3.10 -11.43 -1.25
CA TYR A 251 -4.03 -10.81 -0.31
C TYR A 251 -3.51 -9.40 0.03
N LEU A 252 -4.23 -8.39 -0.44
CA LEU A 252 -3.83 -7.00 -0.34
C LEU A 252 -4.63 -6.29 0.75
N SER A 253 -3.96 -5.78 1.76
CA SER A 253 -4.54 -5.05 2.88
C SER A 253 -4.06 -3.60 2.92
N GLY A 254 -4.70 -2.79 3.74
CA GLY A 254 -4.44 -1.37 3.89
C GLY A 254 -5.46 -0.49 3.17
N ALA A 255 -5.53 0.77 3.59
CA ALA A 255 -6.51 1.72 3.08
C ALA A 255 -6.43 1.92 1.55
N PHE A 256 -5.21 1.88 1.02
CA PHE A 256 -4.92 1.95 -0.40
C PHE A 256 -5.58 0.80 -1.19
N CYS A 257 -5.40 -0.43 -0.74
CA CYS A 257 -5.91 -1.63 -1.44
C CYS A 257 -7.44 -1.74 -1.38
N ALA A 258 -8.07 -1.14 -0.36
CA ALA A 258 -9.51 -1.20 -0.18
C ALA A 258 -10.30 -0.40 -1.23
N HIS A 259 -9.70 0.64 -1.81
CA HIS A 259 -10.36 1.59 -2.71
C HIS A 259 -9.57 1.85 -4.00
N GLY A 260 -8.33 1.39 -4.10
CA GLY A 260 -7.47 1.56 -5.26
C GLY A 260 -7.88 0.67 -6.44
N ASN A 261 -7.55 1.12 -7.63
CA ASN A 261 -7.71 0.35 -8.85
C ASN A 261 -6.50 -0.57 -9.06
N LEU A 262 -6.72 -1.87 -8.94
CA LEU A 262 -5.68 -2.89 -9.12
C LEU A 262 -4.98 -2.77 -10.50
N GLU A 263 -5.74 -2.51 -11.55
CA GLU A 263 -5.21 -2.36 -12.90
C GLU A 263 -4.25 -1.17 -13.01
N SER A 264 -4.60 -0.05 -12.36
CA SER A 264 -3.74 1.13 -12.27
C SER A 264 -2.49 0.84 -11.41
N ALA A 265 -2.62 0.10 -10.31
CA ALA A 265 -1.50 -0.28 -9.47
C ALA A 265 -0.50 -1.22 -10.19
N ILE A 266 -0.99 -2.15 -11.01
CA ILE A 266 -0.16 -2.97 -11.91
C ILE A 266 0.47 -2.09 -12.99
N THR A 267 -0.27 -1.17 -13.60
CA THR A 267 0.22 -0.25 -14.64
C THR A 267 1.36 0.64 -14.13
N VAL A 268 1.28 1.07 -12.87
CA VAL A 268 2.36 1.83 -12.23
C VAL A 268 3.53 0.92 -11.81
N GLY A 269 3.28 -0.37 -11.61
CA GLY A 269 4.27 -1.37 -11.20
C GLY A 269 4.45 -1.50 -9.69
N ILE A 270 3.40 -1.25 -8.91
CA ILE A 270 3.37 -1.59 -7.48
C ILE A 270 3.25 -3.11 -7.32
N PHE A 271 2.41 -3.73 -8.14
CA PHE A 271 2.19 -5.17 -8.18
C PHE A 271 2.67 -5.77 -9.50
N PRO A 272 3.01 -7.07 -9.52
CA PRO A 272 3.38 -7.78 -10.74
C PRO A 272 2.19 -7.87 -11.70
N ASP A 273 2.48 -8.01 -12.99
CA ASP A 273 1.47 -8.14 -14.05
C ASP A 273 0.88 -9.55 -14.08
N MET A 274 -0.07 -9.78 -13.20
CA MET A 274 -0.77 -11.04 -13.00
C MET A 274 -2.27 -10.90 -13.25
N SER A 275 -2.95 -12.04 -13.51
CA SER A 275 -4.41 -12.07 -13.64
C SER A 275 -5.07 -11.45 -12.40
N PRO A 276 -6.02 -10.52 -12.56
CA PRO A 276 -6.75 -9.89 -11.44
C PRO A 276 -7.42 -10.88 -10.49
N GLU A 277 -7.76 -12.08 -10.97
CA GLU A 277 -8.37 -13.16 -10.17
C GLU A 277 -7.45 -13.69 -9.07
N ARG A 278 -6.13 -13.48 -9.19
CA ARG A 278 -5.15 -13.84 -8.16
C ARG A 278 -5.09 -12.84 -7.01
N PHE A 279 -5.83 -11.74 -7.06
CA PHE A 279 -5.78 -10.68 -6.06
C PHE A 279 -7.08 -10.59 -5.28
N THR A 280 -6.97 -10.46 -3.97
CA THR A 280 -8.11 -10.14 -3.09
C THR A 280 -7.76 -8.94 -2.22
N ALA A 281 -8.55 -7.88 -2.34
CA ALA A 281 -8.43 -6.71 -1.47
C ALA A 281 -9.17 -6.93 -0.14
N ILE A 282 -8.52 -6.62 0.97
CA ILE A 282 -9.04 -6.70 2.33
C ILE A 282 -9.03 -5.29 2.91
N ARG A 283 -10.16 -4.82 3.42
CA ARG A 283 -10.28 -3.43 3.87
C ARG A 283 -9.44 -3.11 5.10
N ASN A 284 -9.64 -3.84 6.17
CA ASN A 284 -8.93 -3.67 7.43
C ASN A 284 -8.69 -5.05 8.04
N SER A 285 -7.65 -5.69 7.55
CA SER A 285 -7.29 -7.05 7.95
C SER A 285 -6.97 -7.15 9.45
N SER A 286 -6.34 -6.12 10.01
CA SER A 286 -6.02 -6.04 11.43
C SER A 286 -7.28 -6.09 12.31
N LEU A 287 -8.29 -5.26 12.00
CA LEU A 287 -9.55 -5.24 12.74
C LEU A 287 -10.37 -6.54 12.51
N ASP A 288 -10.43 -7.02 11.27
CA ASP A 288 -11.20 -8.22 10.92
C ASP A 288 -10.60 -9.48 11.57
N GLY A 289 -9.26 -9.55 11.66
CA GLY A 289 -8.59 -10.63 12.35
C GLY A 289 -8.80 -10.60 13.87
N ALA A 290 -8.71 -9.42 14.48
CA ALA A 290 -9.03 -9.23 15.90
C ALA A 290 -10.49 -9.64 16.19
N ARG A 291 -11.44 -9.28 15.31
CA ARG A 291 -12.84 -9.73 15.39
C ARG A 291 -12.97 -11.24 15.24
N THR A 292 -12.21 -11.83 14.31
CA THR A 292 -12.21 -13.29 14.09
C THR A 292 -11.77 -14.03 15.36
N LEU A 293 -10.72 -13.56 16.01
CA LEU A 293 -10.24 -14.09 17.28
C LEU A 293 -11.28 -13.92 18.40
N LEU A 294 -11.88 -12.74 18.51
CA LEU A 294 -12.89 -12.43 19.53
C LEU A 294 -14.10 -13.37 19.42
N LEU A 295 -14.48 -13.74 18.20
CA LEU A 295 -15.63 -14.62 17.93
C LEU A 295 -15.28 -16.11 17.99
N ASN A 296 -14.00 -16.48 17.88
CA ASN A 296 -13.55 -17.87 17.87
C ASN A 296 -12.23 -18.03 18.62
N ARG A 297 -12.33 -18.44 19.89
CA ARG A 297 -11.16 -18.63 20.76
C ARG A 297 -10.16 -19.68 20.24
N ASN A 298 -10.58 -20.63 19.44
CA ASN A 298 -9.67 -21.66 18.88
C ASN A 298 -8.62 -21.04 17.95
N ARG A 299 -8.84 -19.80 17.48
CA ARG A 299 -7.84 -19.05 16.69
C ARG A 299 -6.61 -18.65 17.49
N MET A 300 -6.60 -18.83 18.80
CA MET A 300 -5.40 -18.68 19.64
C MET A 300 -4.29 -19.65 19.22
N GLU A 301 -4.63 -20.87 18.84
CA GLU A 301 -3.67 -21.87 18.33
C GLU A 301 -2.99 -21.39 17.04
N ASP A 302 -3.74 -20.70 16.17
CA ASP A 302 -3.19 -20.13 14.95
C ASP A 302 -2.20 -18.97 15.27
N ILE A 303 -2.49 -18.16 16.28
CA ILE A 303 -1.59 -17.08 16.72
C ILE A 303 -0.28 -17.66 17.25
N GLU A 304 -0.34 -18.68 18.10
CA GLU A 304 0.85 -19.39 18.60
C GLU A 304 1.67 -19.94 17.43
N TYR A 305 1.01 -20.64 16.51
CA TYR A 305 1.67 -21.16 15.31
C TYR A 305 2.36 -20.07 14.50
N LEU A 306 1.67 -18.96 14.19
CA LEU A 306 2.22 -17.87 13.38
C LEU A 306 3.42 -17.19 14.04
N THR A 307 3.35 -16.95 15.36
CA THR A 307 4.46 -16.30 16.08
C THR A 307 5.69 -17.18 16.24
N GLU A 308 5.54 -18.50 16.20
CA GLU A 308 6.63 -19.46 16.33
C GLU A 308 7.24 -19.87 14.97
N HIS A 309 6.48 -19.83 13.88
CA HIS A 309 6.88 -20.43 12.60
C HIS A 309 7.14 -19.39 11.49
N VAL A 310 6.82 -18.13 11.69
CA VAL A 310 7.14 -17.09 10.70
C VAL A 310 8.57 -16.60 10.88
N TYR A 311 9.40 -16.81 9.87
CA TYR A 311 10.75 -16.26 9.82
C TYR A 311 10.73 -14.82 9.32
N SER A 312 11.36 -13.90 10.06
CA SER A 312 11.39 -12.47 9.69
C SER A 312 12.71 -12.10 9.00
N VAL A 313 12.62 -11.45 7.84
CA VAL A 313 13.76 -10.91 7.10
C VAL A 313 13.80 -9.38 7.19
N GLN A 314 15.00 -8.80 7.16
CA GLN A 314 15.20 -7.36 7.17
C GLN A 314 15.65 -6.90 5.78
N PHE A 315 14.77 -6.28 5.01
CA PHE A 315 15.06 -5.82 3.64
C PHE A 315 16.25 -4.84 3.59
N ALA A 316 16.33 -3.92 4.55
CA ALA A 316 17.41 -2.92 4.60
C ALA A 316 18.82 -3.55 4.80
N SER A 317 18.92 -4.81 5.22
CA SER A 317 20.20 -5.52 5.36
C SER A 317 20.65 -6.21 4.06
N MET A 318 19.82 -6.22 3.03
CA MET A 318 20.16 -6.79 1.73
C MET A 318 21.14 -5.87 0.98
N PRO A 319 22.31 -6.36 0.52
CA PRO A 319 23.39 -5.51 -0.02
C PRO A 319 22.99 -4.66 -1.23
N ASP A 320 22.05 -5.15 -2.05
CA ASP A 320 21.62 -4.54 -3.31
C ASP A 320 20.25 -3.85 -3.23
N PHE A 321 19.65 -3.74 -2.04
CA PHE A 321 18.31 -3.15 -1.85
C PHE A 321 18.19 -1.76 -2.50
N THR A 322 19.18 -0.89 -2.28
CA THR A 322 19.17 0.48 -2.84
C THR A 322 19.29 0.46 -4.37
N ILE A 323 20.06 -0.46 -4.95
CA ILE A 323 20.21 -0.59 -6.41
C ILE A 323 18.88 -1.05 -7.03
N ARG A 324 18.25 -2.05 -6.43
CA ARG A 324 16.92 -2.55 -6.85
C ARG A 324 15.86 -1.46 -6.76
N MET A 325 15.87 -0.69 -5.69
CA MET A 325 14.97 0.44 -5.53
C MET A 325 15.13 1.48 -6.64
N GLN A 326 16.36 1.79 -7.09
CA GLN A 326 16.58 2.69 -8.22
C GLN A 326 16.05 2.10 -9.54
N ALA A 327 16.24 0.81 -9.79
CA ALA A 327 15.69 0.13 -10.96
C ALA A 327 14.16 0.10 -10.96
N SER A 328 13.54 0.06 -9.79
CA SER A 328 12.09 0.03 -9.61
C SER A 328 11.40 1.40 -9.69
N LYS A 329 12.12 2.52 -9.88
CA LYS A 329 11.53 3.87 -10.05
C LYS A 329 10.84 4.08 -11.41
N PHE A 330 10.98 3.18 -12.36
CA PHE A 330 10.37 3.28 -13.68
C PHE A 330 8.92 2.79 -13.69
N ILE A 331 8.11 3.27 -14.63
CA ILE A 331 6.67 2.97 -14.74
C ILE A 331 6.40 2.04 -15.96
N PRO A 332 6.01 0.81 -15.75
CA PRO A 332 5.94 0.04 -14.51
C PRO A 332 7.30 -0.35 -13.94
N HIS A 333 8.27 -0.71 -14.78
CA HIS A 333 9.59 -1.18 -14.43
C HIS A 333 10.56 -1.01 -15.60
N THR A 334 11.89 -1.08 -15.38
CA THR A 334 12.90 -1.10 -16.44
C THR A 334 12.75 -2.30 -17.37
N ASN A 335 12.37 -3.46 -16.82
CA ASN A 335 12.09 -4.66 -17.61
C ASN A 335 10.59 -4.73 -17.97
N MET A 336 10.26 -4.30 -19.19
CA MET A 336 8.88 -4.32 -19.70
C MET A 336 8.40 -5.72 -20.08
N GLU A 337 9.28 -6.71 -20.20
CA GLU A 337 8.90 -8.10 -20.47
C GLU A 337 8.09 -8.71 -19.31
N ASP A 338 8.30 -8.22 -18.10
CA ASP A 338 7.55 -8.63 -16.91
C ASP A 338 6.13 -8.00 -16.84
N TYR A 339 5.84 -7.03 -17.76
CA TYR A 339 4.58 -6.27 -17.80
C TYR A 339 3.92 -6.31 -19.18
N PRO A 340 3.64 -7.52 -19.74
CA PRO A 340 3.13 -7.65 -21.12
C PRO A 340 1.73 -7.04 -21.30
N THR A 341 0.86 -7.09 -20.28
CA THR A 341 -0.49 -6.50 -20.39
C THR A 341 -0.43 -4.98 -20.36
N VAL A 342 0.49 -4.40 -19.59
CA VAL A 342 0.72 -2.95 -19.56
C VAL A 342 1.30 -2.48 -20.90
N GLN A 343 2.30 -3.20 -21.45
CA GLN A 343 2.87 -2.87 -22.76
C GLN A 343 1.79 -2.87 -23.85
N LYS A 344 0.95 -3.89 -23.87
CA LYS A 344 -0.16 -3.98 -24.83
C LYS A 344 -1.10 -2.75 -24.73
N LYS A 345 -1.48 -2.32 -23.52
CA LYS A 345 -2.32 -1.13 -23.31
C LYS A 345 -1.66 0.15 -23.81
N ILE A 346 -0.35 0.32 -23.56
CA ILE A 346 0.43 1.47 -24.06
C ILE A 346 0.36 1.51 -25.60
N ASP A 347 0.59 0.38 -26.25
CA ASP A 347 0.58 0.28 -27.72
C ASP A 347 -0.83 0.55 -28.30
N GLU A 348 -1.88 0.03 -27.67
CA GLU A 348 -3.27 0.28 -28.07
C GLU A 348 -3.62 1.78 -27.97
N ARG A 349 -3.25 2.45 -26.87
CA ARG A 349 -3.48 3.88 -26.67
C ARG A 349 -2.67 4.73 -27.65
N LYS A 350 -1.42 4.35 -27.93
CA LYS A 350 -0.58 5.02 -28.95
C LYS A 350 -1.22 4.94 -30.33
N ASN A 351 -1.61 3.75 -30.79
CA ASN A 351 -2.26 3.54 -32.07
C ASN A 351 -3.57 4.33 -32.21
N THR A 352 -4.32 4.50 -31.13
CA THR A 352 -5.56 5.29 -31.14
C THR A 352 -5.27 6.77 -31.30
N ARG A 353 -4.24 7.31 -30.66
CA ARG A 353 -3.83 8.72 -30.82
C ARG A 353 -3.37 9.02 -32.24
N GLU A 354 -2.54 8.16 -32.83
CA GLU A 354 -2.05 8.34 -34.21
C GLU A 354 -3.19 8.37 -35.25
N ARG A 355 -4.27 7.59 -35.04
CA ARG A 355 -5.45 7.58 -35.92
C ARG A 355 -6.31 8.85 -35.83
N HIS A 356 -6.28 9.58 -34.72
CA HIS A 356 -7.03 10.83 -34.54
C HIS A 356 -6.24 12.08 -34.96
N THR A 357 -4.96 11.92 -35.31
CA THR A 357 -4.09 13.02 -35.73
C THR A 357 -3.99 13.11 -37.27
N ILE A 358 -4.54 12.13 -37.97
CA ILE A 358 -4.67 12.10 -39.46
C ILE A 358 -6.12 12.50 -39.82
#